data_400207f556e3f40877e4379a0dffb8b4
#
_entry.id   400207f556e3f40877e4379a0dffb8b4
#
_cell.length_a   1.000
_cell.length_b   1.000
_cell.length_c   1.000
_cell.angle_alpha   90.00
_cell.angle_beta   90.00
_cell.angle_gamma   90.00
#
_symmetry.space_group_name_H-M   'P 1'
#
loop_
_entity.id
_entity.type
_entity.pdbx_description
1 polymer ?
#
loop_
_entity_poly.entity_id
_entity_poly.type
_entity_poly.pdbx_seq_one_letter_code
_entity_poly.pdbx_strand_id
1 'polypeptide(L)'
;VGTGRYRLVEHVKESYIKLVRNDEYWGELPDAETVEVRVIANAATRTTALINGEVDFISNIPVMDVDRLKDASNVQVITNPSLSCNYMGFDLLNEHGSAGTDDPNPLLNVKVRQAIYHAIDVQTIVDTVMNGYATVANSYMPSICVGYNADAERPAYDPELAKQLLAEAGYPDGFYLRIDARSDSDVNADQVSQAIASYLEKVGIKAEVNLLPRASFYEKTSAENLQS
;
A
#
# COMPACT_ATOMS: atom_id res chain seq x y z
N VAL A 1 16.98 -3.85 27.10
CA VAL A 1 17.05 -2.62 27.91
C VAL A 1 16.02 -1.65 27.36
N GLY A 2 15.06 -1.20 28.18
CA GLY A 2 14.02 -0.26 27.81
C GLY A 2 13.15 0.12 29.01
N THR A 3 12.31 1.13 28.83
CA THR A 3 11.40 1.67 29.85
C THR A 3 9.95 1.23 29.65
N GLY A 4 9.72 0.18 28.87
CA GLY A 4 8.40 -0.26 28.48
C GLY A 4 7.65 -1.08 29.55
N ARG A 5 6.36 -1.31 29.29
CA ARG A 5 5.44 -2.07 30.14
C ARG A 5 5.79 -3.56 30.22
N TYR A 6 6.57 -4.06 29.24
CA TYR A 6 6.96 -5.47 29.15
C TYR A 6 8.47 -5.63 29.04
N ARG A 7 8.98 -6.76 29.50
CA ARG A 7 10.36 -7.20 29.39
C ARG A 7 10.43 -8.41 28.46
N LEU A 8 11.45 -8.47 27.58
CA LEU A 8 11.71 -9.61 26.71
C LEU A 8 12.21 -10.79 27.56
N VAL A 9 11.56 -11.96 27.38
CA VAL A 9 11.96 -13.23 28.01
C VAL A 9 12.66 -14.12 27.00
N GLU A 10 12.08 -14.25 25.80
CA GLU A 10 12.57 -15.16 24.78
C GLU A 10 12.28 -14.60 23.38
N HIS A 11 13.17 -14.84 22.44
CA HIS A 11 12.99 -14.50 21.04
C HIS A 11 13.49 -15.68 20.18
N VAL A 12 12.58 -16.37 19.54
CA VAL A 12 12.87 -17.40 18.53
C VAL A 12 12.63 -16.80 17.16
N LYS A 13 13.72 -16.56 16.42
CA LYS A 13 13.67 -15.95 15.10
C LYS A 13 12.65 -16.65 14.19
N GLU A 14 11.86 -15.88 13.47
CA GLU A 14 10.81 -16.37 12.54
C GLU A 14 9.71 -17.22 13.18
N SER A 15 9.63 -17.29 14.50
CA SER A 15 8.64 -18.07 15.23
C SER A 15 7.83 -17.22 16.21
N TYR A 16 8.44 -16.79 17.31
CA TYR A 16 7.73 -15.97 18.31
C TYR A 16 8.65 -15.10 19.15
N ILE A 17 8.03 -14.12 19.80
CA ILE A 17 8.64 -13.30 20.87
C ILE A 17 7.78 -13.46 22.11
N LYS A 18 8.40 -13.78 23.26
CA LYS A 18 7.75 -13.91 24.55
C LYS A 18 8.13 -12.74 25.47
N LEU A 19 7.13 -12.12 26.01
CA LEU A 19 7.25 -10.96 26.89
C LEU A 19 6.57 -11.24 28.23
N VAL A 20 7.10 -10.65 29.30
CA VAL A 20 6.49 -10.66 30.65
C VAL A 20 6.28 -9.22 31.13
N ARG A 21 5.22 -8.98 31.87
CA ARG A 21 4.92 -7.68 32.45
C ARG A 21 6.10 -7.17 33.28
N ASN A 22 6.40 -5.90 33.14
CA ASN A 22 7.40 -5.21 33.95
C ASN A 22 6.71 -4.60 35.18
N ASP A 23 6.67 -5.31 36.30
CA ASP A 23 6.03 -4.84 37.53
C ASP A 23 6.71 -3.61 38.16
N GLU A 24 7.92 -3.25 37.70
CA GLU A 24 8.60 -2.01 38.06
C GLU A 24 8.35 -0.87 37.05
N TYR A 25 7.35 -1.01 36.16
CA TYR A 25 7.01 0.05 35.22
C TYR A 25 6.48 1.28 35.95
N TRP A 26 6.93 2.45 35.56
CA TRP A 26 6.64 3.74 36.19
C TRP A 26 5.21 4.26 35.96
N GLY A 27 4.45 3.71 35.05
CA GLY A 27 3.09 4.09 34.73
C GLY A 27 2.08 2.98 35.08
N GLU A 28 0.90 3.02 34.50
CA GLU A 28 -0.14 2.03 34.68
C GLU A 28 0.29 0.66 34.15
N LEU A 29 0.14 -0.36 34.98
CA LEU A 29 0.47 -1.73 34.60
C LEU A 29 -0.59 -2.30 33.66
N PRO A 30 -0.19 -3.05 32.63
CA PRO A 30 -1.14 -3.77 31.79
C PRO A 30 -1.75 -4.97 32.51
N ASP A 31 -2.97 -5.33 32.16
CA ASP A 31 -3.67 -6.49 32.76
C ASP A 31 -3.00 -7.82 32.37
N ALA A 32 -2.56 -7.94 31.14
CA ALA A 32 -1.91 -9.16 30.67
C ALA A 32 -0.52 -9.31 31.29
N GLU A 33 -0.28 -10.40 32.03
CA GLU A 33 1.00 -10.70 32.65
C GLU A 33 2.05 -11.20 31.65
N THR A 34 1.59 -11.91 30.63
CA THR A 34 2.45 -12.45 29.55
C THR A 34 1.87 -12.12 28.18
N VAL A 35 2.73 -11.84 27.22
CA VAL A 35 2.37 -11.63 25.81
C VAL A 35 3.28 -12.49 24.95
N GLU A 36 2.67 -13.28 24.05
CA GLU A 36 3.38 -14.03 23.05
C GLU A 36 3.02 -13.49 21.65
N VAL A 37 4.00 -12.93 20.96
CA VAL A 37 3.84 -12.45 19.58
C VAL A 37 4.31 -13.53 18.62
N ARG A 38 3.38 -14.17 17.92
CA ARG A 38 3.65 -15.26 16.97
C ARG A 38 3.81 -14.73 15.55
N VAL A 39 4.75 -15.30 14.81
CA VAL A 39 4.90 -15.04 13.38
C VAL A 39 4.00 -16.00 12.60
N ILE A 40 2.89 -15.48 12.08
CA ILE A 40 1.98 -16.23 11.20
C ILE A 40 1.95 -15.49 9.86
N ALA A 41 2.80 -15.91 8.93
CA ALA A 41 3.01 -15.19 7.66
C ALA A 41 1.76 -15.17 6.77
N ASN A 42 1.02 -16.29 6.70
CA ASN A 42 -0.18 -16.37 5.88
C ASN A 42 -1.37 -15.67 6.55
N ALA A 43 -1.95 -14.70 5.86
CA ALA A 43 -3.04 -13.87 6.39
C ALA A 43 -4.33 -14.65 6.67
N ALA A 44 -4.71 -15.59 5.81
CA ALA A 44 -5.90 -16.42 6.01
C ALA A 44 -5.73 -17.36 7.23
N THR A 45 -4.52 -17.86 7.45
CA THR A 45 -4.19 -18.65 8.66
C THR A 45 -4.31 -17.78 9.91
N ARG A 46 -3.82 -16.52 9.88
CA ARG A 46 -3.97 -15.59 11.03
C ARG A 46 -5.45 -15.33 11.35
N THR A 47 -6.26 -15.04 10.33
CA THR A 47 -7.71 -14.81 10.49
C THR A 47 -8.41 -16.03 11.10
N THR A 48 -8.05 -17.23 10.63
CA THR A 48 -8.62 -18.48 11.16
C THR A 48 -8.20 -18.72 12.61
N ALA A 49 -6.93 -18.50 12.95
CA ALA A 49 -6.42 -18.64 14.31
C ALA A 49 -7.15 -17.71 15.31
N LEU A 50 -7.49 -16.48 14.90
CA LEU A 50 -8.30 -15.57 15.73
C LEU A 50 -9.72 -16.09 15.94
N ILE A 51 -10.39 -16.52 14.89
CA ILE A 51 -11.77 -17.06 14.98
C ILE A 51 -11.82 -18.30 15.88
N ASN A 52 -10.80 -19.15 15.80
CA ASN A 52 -10.69 -20.36 16.63
C ASN A 52 -10.25 -20.09 18.08
N GLY A 53 -9.86 -18.84 18.41
CA GLY A 53 -9.33 -18.51 19.74
C GLY A 53 -7.91 -19.03 20.01
N GLU A 54 -7.15 -19.33 18.97
CA GLU A 54 -5.73 -19.74 19.07
C GLU A 54 -4.80 -18.54 19.32
N VAL A 55 -5.28 -17.33 18.96
CA VAL A 55 -4.68 -16.05 19.27
C VAL A 55 -5.77 -15.05 19.65
N ASP A 56 -5.42 -14.09 20.51
CA ASP A 56 -6.37 -13.09 21.06
C ASP A 56 -6.41 -11.81 20.21
N PHE A 57 -5.39 -11.56 19.40
CA PHE A 57 -5.27 -10.36 18.59
C PHE A 57 -4.50 -10.65 17.30
N ILE A 58 -4.94 -10.05 16.20
CA ILE A 58 -4.19 -10.00 14.94
C ILE A 58 -4.18 -8.57 14.39
N SER A 59 -3.12 -8.23 13.66
CA SER A 59 -3.02 -7.01 12.87
C SER A 59 -2.93 -7.34 11.37
N ASN A 60 -3.04 -6.32 10.52
CA ASN A 60 -2.93 -6.45 9.07
C ASN A 60 -3.92 -7.48 8.50
N ILE A 61 -5.21 -7.22 8.77
CA ILE A 61 -6.32 -8.05 8.28
C ILE A 61 -6.51 -7.77 6.78
N PRO A 62 -6.56 -8.81 5.92
CA PRO A 62 -6.97 -8.62 4.55
C PRO A 62 -8.36 -7.97 4.48
N VAL A 63 -8.55 -6.97 3.65
CA VAL A 63 -9.84 -6.26 3.56
C VAL A 63 -10.99 -7.20 3.18
N MET A 64 -10.70 -8.27 2.44
CA MET A 64 -11.66 -9.33 2.08
C MET A 64 -12.17 -10.13 3.29
N ASP A 65 -11.39 -10.20 4.37
CA ASP A 65 -11.73 -10.97 5.58
C ASP A 65 -12.46 -10.14 6.64
N VAL A 66 -12.51 -8.82 6.48
CA VAL A 66 -13.04 -7.91 7.50
C VAL A 66 -14.51 -8.20 7.81
N ASP A 67 -15.34 -8.38 6.78
CA ASP A 67 -16.78 -8.63 6.97
C ASP A 67 -17.00 -10.00 7.63
N ARG A 68 -16.26 -11.03 7.22
CA ARG A 68 -16.29 -12.35 7.88
C ARG A 68 -15.92 -12.27 9.36
N LEU A 69 -14.95 -11.43 9.70
CA LEU A 69 -14.56 -11.22 11.10
C LEU A 69 -15.60 -10.44 11.90
N LYS A 70 -16.26 -9.45 11.28
CA LYS A 70 -17.37 -8.73 11.92
C LYS A 70 -18.58 -9.61 12.21
N ASP A 71 -18.81 -10.63 11.39
CA ASP A 71 -19.91 -11.59 11.58
C ASP A 71 -19.58 -12.65 12.66
N ALA A 72 -18.32 -12.79 13.06
CA ALA A 72 -17.92 -13.73 14.11
C ALA A 72 -18.29 -13.19 15.50
N SER A 73 -19.08 -13.95 16.26
CA SER A 73 -19.64 -13.52 17.55
C SER A 73 -18.60 -13.30 18.66
N ASN A 74 -17.40 -13.83 18.49
CA ASN A 74 -16.29 -13.78 19.47
C ASN A 74 -15.16 -12.84 19.06
N VAL A 75 -15.35 -12.06 17.98
CA VAL A 75 -14.32 -11.16 17.44
C VAL A 75 -14.83 -9.74 17.39
N GLN A 76 -13.98 -8.79 17.76
CA GLN A 76 -14.20 -7.36 17.54
C GLN A 76 -13.21 -6.85 16.50
N VAL A 77 -13.71 -6.19 15.46
CA VAL A 77 -12.89 -5.54 14.44
C VAL A 77 -12.81 -4.04 14.73
N ILE A 78 -11.58 -3.54 14.87
CA ILE A 78 -11.31 -2.11 15.09
C ILE A 78 -10.59 -1.57 13.86
N THR A 79 -11.12 -0.51 13.27
CA THR A 79 -10.52 0.19 12.12
C THR A 79 -10.19 1.62 12.49
N ASN A 80 -9.00 2.07 12.13
CA ASN A 80 -8.55 3.44 12.36
C ASN A 80 -7.85 3.98 11.11
N PRO A 81 -7.89 5.29 10.86
CA PRO A 81 -7.05 5.92 9.86
C PRO A 81 -5.59 5.59 10.11
N SER A 82 -4.86 5.26 9.04
CA SER A 82 -3.44 4.94 9.12
C SER A 82 -2.57 6.14 8.70
N LEU A 83 -1.31 6.13 9.13
CA LEU A 83 -0.29 7.08 8.67
C LEU A 83 0.28 6.71 7.28
N SER A 84 -0.24 5.65 6.66
CA SER A 84 0.24 5.16 5.37
C SER A 84 -0.55 5.79 4.23
N CYS A 85 0.15 6.20 3.17
CA CYS A 85 -0.42 6.63 1.92
C CYS A 85 0.16 5.76 0.79
N ASN A 86 -0.71 5.14 -0.01
CA ASN A 86 -0.29 4.46 -1.23
C ASN A 86 -0.22 5.48 -2.37
N TYR A 87 0.89 5.52 -3.05
CA TYR A 87 1.13 6.46 -4.15
C TYR A 87 1.87 5.78 -5.31
N MET A 88 1.71 6.32 -6.51
CA MET A 88 2.51 5.96 -7.66
C MET A 88 3.63 7.01 -7.81
N GLY A 89 4.88 6.56 -7.73
CA GLY A 89 6.05 7.37 -8.05
C GLY A 89 6.41 7.24 -9.51
N PHE A 90 6.91 8.32 -10.11
CA PHE A 90 7.38 8.34 -11.50
C PHE A 90 8.90 8.42 -11.54
N ASP A 91 9.50 7.64 -12.42
CA ASP A 91 10.92 7.78 -12.75
C ASP A 91 11.11 9.05 -13.57
N LEU A 92 11.71 10.06 -12.97
CA LEU A 92 12.01 11.36 -13.59
C LEU A 92 13.52 11.59 -13.79
N LEU A 93 14.34 10.58 -13.53
CA LEU A 93 15.80 10.67 -13.62
C LEU A 93 16.34 10.10 -14.92
N ASN A 94 15.72 9.03 -15.42
CA ASN A 94 16.18 8.37 -16.63
C ASN A 94 15.53 9.01 -17.87
N GLU A 95 16.35 9.40 -18.82
CA GLU A 95 15.92 9.96 -20.10
C GLU A 95 15.37 8.89 -21.06
N HIS A 96 15.77 7.64 -20.88
CA HIS A 96 15.39 6.50 -21.70
C HIS A 96 14.85 5.36 -20.83
N GLY A 97 13.87 4.66 -21.37
CA GLY A 97 13.53 3.32 -21.00
C GLY A 97 13.10 3.02 -19.60
N SER A 98 12.10 3.71 -19.05
CA SER A 98 11.48 3.29 -17.77
C SER A 98 11.00 1.83 -17.78
N ALA A 99 10.94 1.19 -18.95
CA ALA A 99 10.46 -0.17 -19.15
C ALA A 99 11.47 -1.14 -19.78
N GLY A 100 12.75 -0.75 -19.85
CA GLY A 100 13.76 -1.57 -20.54
C GLY A 100 13.66 -1.52 -22.07
N THR A 101 13.08 -0.46 -22.60
CA THR A 101 13.09 -0.09 -24.01
C THR A 101 14.08 1.07 -24.21
N ASP A 102 14.68 1.22 -25.38
CA ASP A 102 15.54 2.37 -25.71
C ASP A 102 14.75 3.65 -26.04
N ASP A 103 13.43 3.62 -25.85
CA ASP A 103 12.55 4.74 -26.16
C ASP A 103 12.70 5.88 -25.13
N PRO A 104 12.50 7.15 -25.53
CA PRO A 104 12.47 8.26 -24.61
C PRO A 104 11.43 8.05 -23.50
N ASN A 105 11.80 8.40 -22.27
CA ASN A 105 10.91 8.25 -21.12
C ASN A 105 9.70 9.19 -21.21
N PRO A 106 8.48 8.66 -21.46
CA PRO A 106 7.28 9.49 -21.59
C PRO A 106 6.90 10.20 -20.29
N LEU A 107 7.32 9.67 -19.13
CA LEU A 107 6.99 10.21 -17.81
C LEU A 107 7.68 11.57 -17.54
N LEU A 108 8.71 11.95 -18.30
CA LEU A 108 9.33 13.28 -18.22
C LEU A 108 8.39 14.39 -18.69
N ASN A 109 7.41 14.06 -19.55
CA ASN A 109 6.40 15.01 -19.99
C ASN A 109 5.31 15.20 -18.93
N VAL A 110 5.11 16.43 -18.47
CA VAL A 110 4.10 16.76 -17.45
C VAL A 110 2.67 16.38 -17.88
N LYS A 111 2.33 16.54 -19.18
CA LYS A 111 1.02 16.17 -19.72
C LYS A 111 0.76 14.67 -19.62
N VAL A 112 1.79 13.84 -19.80
CA VAL A 112 1.69 12.38 -19.61
C VAL A 112 1.36 12.05 -18.16
N ARG A 113 2.03 12.69 -17.19
CA ARG A 113 1.74 12.48 -15.78
C ARG A 113 0.32 12.95 -15.38
N GLN A 114 -0.12 14.09 -15.93
CA GLN A 114 -1.50 14.57 -15.77
C GLN A 114 -2.50 13.59 -16.40
N ALA A 115 -2.22 13.08 -17.58
CA ALA A 115 -3.07 12.08 -18.23
C ALA A 115 -3.22 10.81 -17.38
N ILE A 116 -2.12 10.29 -16.83
CA ILE A 116 -2.14 9.14 -15.91
C ILE A 116 -3.02 9.45 -14.69
N TYR A 117 -2.94 10.67 -14.16
CA TYR A 117 -3.74 11.08 -13.00
C TYR A 117 -5.24 11.09 -13.30
N HIS A 118 -5.64 11.65 -14.46
CA HIS A 118 -7.04 11.69 -14.91
C HIS A 118 -7.56 10.32 -15.37
N ALA A 119 -6.68 9.40 -15.77
CA ALA A 119 -7.05 8.08 -16.26
C ALA A 119 -7.52 7.12 -15.15
N ILE A 120 -7.24 7.38 -13.85
CA ILE A 120 -7.42 6.43 -12.77
C ILE A 120 -8.58 6.85 -11.87
N ASP A 121 -9.67 6.05 -11.84
CA ASP A 121 -10.77 6.20 -10.89
C ASP A 121 -10.41 5.60 -9.54
N VAL A 122 -9.82 6.42 -8.68
CA VAL A 122 -9.36 5.99 -7.36
C VAL A 122 -10.52 5.69 -6.42
N GLN A 123 -11.67 6.39 -6.57
CA GLN A 123 -12.85 6.11 -5.74
C GLN A 123 -13.35 4.69 -6.00
N THR A 124 -13.48 4.30 -7.27
CA THR A 124 -13.89 2.92 -7.61
C THR A 124 -12.89 1.89 -7.09
N ILE A 125 -11.58 2.17 -7.11
CA ILE A 125 -10.57 1.28 -6.50
C ILE A 125 -10.80 1.15 -4.99
N VAL A 126 -11.04 2.25 -4.29
CA VAL A 126 -11.35 2.23 -2.85
C VAL A 126 -12.59 1.40 -2.57
N ASP A 127 -13.66 1.57 -3.34
CA ASP A 127 -14.94 0.90 -3.09
C ASP A 127 -14.88 -0.59 -3.42
N THR A 128 -14.17 -0.98 -4.49
CA THR A 128 -14.19 -2.37 -5.00
C THR A 128 -12.99 -3.20 -4.57
N VAL A 129 -11.77 -2.66 -4.65
CA VAL A 129 -10.54 -3.39 -4.30
C VAL A 129 -10.26 -3.33 -2.80
N MET A 130 -10.57 -2.20 -2.19
CA MET A 130 -10.35 -1.97 -0.76
C MET A 130 -11.62 -2.15 0.09
N ASN A 131 -12.74 -2.58 -0.50
CA ASN A 131 -14.04 -2.77 0.18
C ASN A 131 -14.45 -1.57 1.07
N GLY A 132 -14.09 -0.34 0.68
CA GLY A 132 -14.33 0.86 1.46
C GLY A 132 -13.41 1.06 2.68
N TYR A 133 -12.42 0.18 2.90
CA TYR A 133 -11.46 0.28 4.02
C TYR A 133 -10.23 1.14 3.69
N ALA A 134 -10.38 2.07 2.78
CA ALA A 134 -9.39 3.10 2.47
C ALA A 134 -10.10 4.43 2.22
N THR A 135 -9.35 5.52 2.18
CA THR A 135 -9.85 6.84 1.79
C THR A 135 -9.09 7.36 0.58
N VAL A 136 -9.78 8.04 -0.31
CA VAL A 136 -9.12 8.70 -1.44
C VAL A 136 -8.21 9.81 -0.91
N ALA A 137 -6.92 9.71 -1.20
CA ALA A 137 -5.95 10.72 -0.81
C ALA A 137 -6.00 11.91 -1.78
N ASN A 138 -6.10 13.12 -1.24
CA ASN A 138 -5.97 14.37 -1.99
C ASN A 138 -4.53 14.89 -2.03
N SER A 139 -3.66 14.36 -1.16
CA SER A 139 -2.24 14.68 -1.07
C SER A 139 -1.44 13.48 -0.55
N TYR A 140 -0.12 13.58 -0.59
CA TYR A 140 0.77 12.56 -0.02
C TYR A 140 0.64 12.46 1.51
N MET A 141 0.21 13.54 2.18
CA MET A 141 0.09 13.59 3.64
C MET A 141 -1.29 13.05 4.07
N PRO A 142 -1.36 12.01 4.92
CA PRO A 142 -2.62 11.55 5.50
C PRO A 142 -3.32 12.61 6.35
N SER A 143 -4.66 12.57 6.38
CA SER A 143 -5.48 13.60 7.06
C SER A 143 -5.27 13.73 8.57
N ILE A 144 -4.70 12.72 9.21
CA ILE A 144 -4.38 12.72 10.64
C ILE A 144 -2.99 13.30 10.95
N CYS A 145 -2.22 13.67 9.93
CA CYS A 145 -0.88 14.22 10.09
C CYS A 145 -0.90 15.74 10.26
N VAL A 146 0.03 16.25 11.06
CA VAL A 146 0.29 17.70 11.11
C VAL A 146 0.83 18.17 9.77
N GLY A 147 0.23 19.23 9.22
CA GLY A 147 0.57 19.76 7.90
C GLY A 147 -0.29 19.24 6.76
N TYR A 148 -1.30 18.41 7.05
CA TYR A 148 -2.31 18.05 6.06
C TYR A 148 -3.05 19.28 5.54
N ASN A 149 -3.15 19.39 4.23
CA ASN A 149 -3.92 20.45 3.57
C ASN A 149 -5.30 19.90 3.16
N ALA A 150 -6.33 20.29 3.92
CA ALA A 150 -7.70 19.89 3.65
C ALA A 150 -8.29 20.55 2.39
N ASP A 151 -7.73 21.69 1.98
CA ASP A 151 -8.19 22.44 0.80
C ASP A 151 -7.55 21.95 -0.52
N ALA A 152 -6.63 20.98 -0.43
CA ALA A 152 -6.06 20.38 -1.62
C ALA A 152 -7.12 19.53 -2.34
N GLU A 153 -7.36 19.85 -3.60
CA GLU A 153 -8.30 19.12 -4.44
C GLU A 153 -7.57 18.07 -5.29
N ARG A 154 -8.12 16.87 -5.35
CA ARG A 154 -7.68 15.86 -6.30
C ARG A 154 -8.33 16.15 -7.65
N PRO A 155 -7.56 16.17 -8.77
CA PRO A 155 -8.14 16.21 -10.11
C PRO A 155 -9.13 15.05 -10.33
N ALA A 156 -10.24 15.34 -10.99
CA ALA A 156 -11.29 14.36 -11.25
C ALA A 156 -10.83 13.26 -12.21
N TYR A 157 -11.40 12.06 -12.08
CA TYR A 157 -11.31 11.03 -13.10
C TYR A 157 -11.97 11.51 -14.38
N ASP A 158 -11.20 11.60 -15.46
CA ASP A 158 -11.64 12.02 -16.80
C ASP A 158 -10.79 11.33 -17.86
N PRO A 159 -11.21 10.13 -18.32
CA PRO A 159 -10.43 9.36 -19.30
C PRO A 159 -10.38 10.03 -20.68
N GLU A 160 -11.35 10.89 -21.04
CA GLU A 160 -11.32 11.59 -22.32
C GLU A 160 -10.30 12.73 -22.29
N LEU A 161 -10.22 13.48 -21.19
CA LEU A 161 -9.15 14.44 -20.98
C LEU A 161 -7.78 13.74 -20.94
N ALA A 162 -7.69 12.56 -20.33
CA ALA A 162 -6.46 11.79 -20.32
C ALA A 162 -5.97 11.44 -21.74
N LYS A 163 -6.86 10.97 -22.61
CA LYS A 163 -6.54 10.69 -24.03
C LYS A 163 -6.10 11.97 -24.78
N GLN A 164 -6.80 13.08 -24.54
CA GLN A 164 -6.43 14.37 -25.14
C GLN A 164 -5.02 14.77 -24.72
N LEU A 165 -4.69 14.72 -23.43
CA LEU A 165 -3.38 15.07 -22.89
C LEU A 165 -2.26 14.16 -23.45
N LEU A 166 -2.54 12.86 -23.62
CA LEU A 166 -1.61 11.93 -24.26
C LEU A 166 -1.35 12.31 -25.71
N ALA A 167 -2.39 12.62 -26.48
CA ALA A 167 -2.26 13.06 -27.88
C ALA A 167 -1.44 14.36 -27.96
N GLU A 168 -1.71 15.35 -27.11
CA GLU A 168 -0.97 16.61 -27.03
C GLU A 168 0.51 16.40 -26.60
N ALA A 169 0.78 15.34 -25.85
CA ALA A 169 2.12 14.95 -25.43
C ALA A 169 2.90 14.18 -26.52
N GLY A 170 2.25 13.83 -27.64
CA GLY A 170 2.85 13.06 -28.75
C GLY A 170 2.61 11.55 -28.68
N TYR A 171 1.71 11.10 -27.81
CA TYR A 171 1.37 9.68 -27.59
C TYR A 171 -0.12 9.40 -27.89
N PRO A 172 -0.66 9.69 -29.09
CA PRO A 172 -2.08 9.48 -29.41
C PRO A 172 -2.52 8.02 -29.33
N ASP A 173 -1.59 7.08 -29.56
CA ASP A 173 -1.83 5.63 -29.50
C ASP A 173 -1.35 5.02 -28.18
N GLY A 174 -0.97 5.88 -27.21
CA GLY A 174 -0.40 5.45 -25.93
C GLY A 174 1.05 5.00 -26.03
N PHE A 175 1.50 4.27 -25.01
CA PHE A 175 2.85 3.73 -24.90
C PHE A 175 2.86 2.53 -23.94
N TYR A 176 4.00 1.84 -23.86
CA TYR A 176 4.20 0.77 -22.86
C TYR A 176 4.71 1.36 -21.53
N LEU A 177 4.15 0.89 -20.43
CA LEU A 177 4.52 1.29 -19.06
C LEU A 177 4.63 0.08 -18.16
N ARG A 178 5.76 -0.12 -17.50
CA ARG A 178 5.90 -1.10 -16.43
C ARG A 178 5.64 -0.44 -15.07
N ILE A 179 4.76 -1.06 -14.29
CA ILE A 179 4.44 -0.66 -12.93
C ILE A 179 5.11 -1.66 -11.99
N ASP A 180 6.18 -1.24 -11.32
CA ASP A 180 6.80 -2.05 -10.28
C ASP A 180 6.04 -1.86 -8.96
N ALA A 181 5.63 -2.96 -8.34
CA ALA A 181 4.91 -2.96 -7.08
C ALA A 181 5.46 -4.04 -6.13
N ARG A 182 5.22 -3.87 -4.84
CA ARG A 182 5.67 -4.85 -3.84
C ARG A 182 4.69 -6.01 -3.74
N SER A 183 5.22 -7.24 -3.81
CA SER A 183 4.43 -8.47 -3.63
C SER A 183 4.09 -8.77 -2.17
N ASP A 184 4.78 -8.13 -1.21
CA ASP A 184 4.66 -8.32 0.24
C ASP A 184 4.09 -7.08 0.95
N SER A 185 3.33 -6.26 0.24
CA SER A 185 2.68 -5.08 0.81
C SER A 185 1.45 -5.48 1.62
N ASP A 186 1.25 -4.80 2.75
CA ASP A 186 0.16 -5.08 3.69
C ASP A 186 -1.25 -4.74 3.15
N VAL A 187 -1.37 -4.05 2.01
CA VAL A 187 -2.62 -3.43 1.57
C VAL A 187 -2.91 -3.73 0.10
N ASN A 188 -3.23 -4.97 -0.25
CA ASN A 188 -3.69 -5.35 -1.59
C ASN A 188 -2.95 -4.65 -2.76
N ALA A 189 -1.64 -4.39 -2.61
CA ALA A 189 -0.88 -3.60 -3.57
C ALA A 189 -0.85 -4.23 -4.97
N ASP A 190 -0.86 -5.55 -5.03
CA ASP A 190 -1.00 -6.33 -6.26
C ASP A 190 -2.32 -6.04 -6.98
N GLN A 191 -3.45 -6.13 -6.26
CA GLN A 191 -4.78 -5.90 -6.81
C GLN A 191 -5.00 -4.42 -7.17
N VAL A 192 -4.51 -3.49 -6.34
CA VAL A 192 -4.55 -2.05 -6.63
C VAL A 192 -3.73 -1.74 -7.89
N SER A 193 -2.52 -2.31 -8.03
CA SER A 193 -1.67 -2.11 -9.21
C SER A 193 -2.30 -2.68 -10.49
N GLN A 194 -2.96 -3.85 -10.41
CA GLN A 194 -3.71 -4.43 -11.54
C GLN A 194 -4.91 -3.56 -11.93
N ALA A 195 -5.64 -3.01 -10.95
CA ALA A 195 -6.74 -2.08 -11.23
C ALA A 195 -6.23 -0.81 -11.90
N ILE A 196 -5.13 -0.24 -11.44
CA ILE A 196 -4.47 0.91 -12.08
C ILE A 196 -4.09 0.58 -13.52
N ALA A 197 -3.43 -0.56 -13.77
CA ALA A 197 -3.07 -0.99 -15.11
C ALA A 197 -4.30 -1.09 -16.03
N SER A 198 -5.39 -1.67 -15.54
CA SER A 198 -6.65 -1.76 -16.29
C SER A 198 -7.27 -0.40 -16.63
N TYR A 199 -7.11 0.61 -15.77
CA TYR A 199 -7.53 1.99 -16.07
C TYR A 199 -6.65 2.62 -17.13
N LEU A 200 -5.34 2.44 -17.06
CA LEU A 200 -4.37 2.97 -18.02
C LEU A 200 -4.57 2.38 -19.42
N GLU A 201 -4.92 1.10 -19.52
CA GLU A 201 -5.23 0.45 -20.79
C GLU A 201 -6.42 1.09 -21.51
N LYS A 202 -7.43 1.61 -20.78
CA LYS A 202 -8.61 2.28 -21.37
C LYS A 202 -8.24 3.59 -22.11
N VAL A 203 -7.09 4.15 -21.80
CA VAL A 203 -6.57 5.38 -22.44
C VAL A 203 -5.39 5.12 -23.38
N GLY A 204 -5.09 3.85 -23.67
CA GLY A 204 -4.04 3.44 -24.62
C GLY A 204 -2.67 3.14 -24.00
N ILE A 205 -2.48 3.36 -22.70
CA ILE A 205 -1.21 3.02 -22.03
C ILE A 205 -1.21 1.52 -21.73
N LYS A 206 -0.32 0.76 -22.37
CA LYS A 206 -0.16 -0.69 -22.15
C LYS A 206 0.66 -0.91 -20.87
N ALA A 207 -0.05 -1.05 -19.74
CA ALA A 207 0.56 -1.16 -18.43
C ALA A 207 0.79 -2.62 -18.03
N GLU A 208 2.04 -2.97 -17.69
CA GLU A 208 2.42 -4.27 -17.14
C GLU A 208 2.79 -4.14 -15.67
N VAL A 209 2.14 -4.95 -14.82
CA VAL A 209 2.44 -4.99 -13.38
C VAL A 209 3.52 -6.02 -13.11
N ASN A 210 4.64 -5.55 -12.53
CA ASN A 210 5.76 -6.38 -12.10
C ASN A 210 5.82 -6.39 -10.56
N LEU A 211 5.50 -7.54 -9.97
CA LEU A 211 5.50 -7.72 -8.53
C LEU A 211 6.89 -8.15 -8.04
N LEU A 212 7.48 -7.36 -7.16
CA LEU A 212 8.81 -7.56 -6.61
C LEU A 212 8.78 -7.81 -5.10
N PRO A 213 9.59 -8.73 -4.57
CA PRO A 213 9.87 -8.79 -3.14
C PRO A 213 10.42 -7.45 -2.64
N ARG A 214 10.16 -7.13 -1.36
CA ARG A 214 10.54 -5.85 -0.75
C ARG A 214 11.99 -5.43 -0.99
N ALA A 215 12.93 -6.37 -0.81
CA ALA A 215 14.35 -6.08 -1.00
C ALA A 215 14.65 -5.66 -2.44
N SER A 216 14.17 -6.42 -3.42
CA SER A 216 14.38 -6.13 -4.86
C SER A 216 13.67 -4.86 -5.29
N PHE A 217 12.49 -4.56 -4.72
CA PHE A 217 11.78 -3.32 -5.01
C PHE A 217 12.58 -2.09 -4.56
N TYR A 218 13.08 -2.08 -3.31
CA TYR A 218 13.86 -0.95 -2.81
C TYR A 218 15.24 -0.86 -3.46
N GLU A 219 15.89 -1.98 -3.77
CA GLU A 219 17.13 -1.98 -4.55
C GLU A 219 16.91 -1.28 -5.90
N LYS A 220 15.85 -1.64 -6.61
CA LYS A 220 15.51 -1.06 -7.91
C LYS A 220 15.10 0.41 -7.85
N THR A 221 14.36 0.82 -6.82
CA THR A 221 13.80 2.18 -6.68
C THR A 221 14.69 3.12 -5.87
N SER A 222 15.87 2.66 -5.40
CA SER A 222 16.82 3.54 -4.73
C SER A 222 17.43 4.53 -5.71
N ALA A 223 17.66 5.77 -5.26
CA ALA A 223 18.23 6.83 -6.09
C ALA A 223 19.61 6.47 -6.70
N GLU A 224 20.36 5.58 -6.05
CA GLU A 224 21.66 5.09 -6.53
C GLU A 224 21.51 4.19 -7.78
N ASN A 225 20.44 3.41 -7.86
CA ASN A 225 20.20 2.49 -8.96
C ASN A 225 19.35 3.09 -10.08
N LEU A 226 18.67 4.22 -9.84
CA LEU A 226 17.98 4.98 -10.88
C LEU A 226 18.94 5.82 -11.76
N GLN A 227 20.22 5.91 -11.39
CA GLN A 227 21.25 6.65 -12.14
C GLN A 227 22.19 5.73 -12.96
N SER A 228 22.01 4.43 -12.89
CA SER A 228 22.78 3.41 -13.63
C SER A 228 21.95 2.84 -14.78
#